data_861e430eb90fe6659947c625de3ee780
#
_entry.id   861e430eb90fe6659947c625de3ee780
#
_cell.length_a   1.000
_cell.length_b   1.000
_cell.length_c   1.000
_cell.angle_alpha   90.00
_cell.angle_beta   90.00
_cell.angle_gamma   90.00
#
_symmetry.space_group_name_H-M   'P 1'
#
loop_
_entity.id
_entity.type
_entity.pdbx_description
1 polymer ?
#
loop_
_entity_poly.entity_id
_entity_poly.type
_entity_poly.pdbx_seq_one_letter_code
_entity_poly.pdbx_strand_id
1 'polypeptide(L)'
;MKNKILMFWFIVAIVIVSSILILVKPTKLGLDLVGGSRLVLEAETTDSIAKITPEVMNRLQFAIEQRVNKLGVAETVVQQVGEKRLLIEIPNVTDLKEAKAFIGETAQLEFKKEGKAADGSPIWVSTGLTGQDLAKSTLSTDASGQWVVSLEFNAAGAKKFADLTKSLVGQQMAIFFDGELQSAPRVNEDIYGGKAQISGGDSGFAYDDAEKMVNLLNAGALPVPAKIVEENTVGPTLGADSVAKSKKAGIIGLSAVMLFMIAFYHVPGLIADIALIIYSLILFALFKTIPVTLTLAGIAGFILSIGMAVDANILIFERTKEELREGRNLFTAINSGFDRAFTSIFDSNMTTIITCTILYLLGTSVVKGFALTLAIGVIVSMFSAITVTKNFMHLIFGTGELKHPALFGLRKDEIGQSYEASETKREKARFGILD
;
A
#
# COMPACT_ATOMS: atom_id res chain seq x y z
N MET A 1 32.84 17.63 22.40
CA MET A 1 31.65 17.48 23.23
C MET A 1 30.43 18.20 22.67
N LYS A 2 30.46 19.48 22.28
CA LYS A 2 29.28 20.23 21.78
C LYS A 2 28.51 19.50 20.67
N ASN A 3 29.17 18.95 19.66
CA ASN A 3 28.52 18.26 18.54
C ASN A 3 27.80 16.94 18.95
N LYS A 4 28.31 16.25 19.98
CA LYS A 4 27.68 14.99 20.48
C LYS A 4 26.42 15.28 21.29
N ILE A 5 26.43 16.38 22.07
CA ILE A 5 25.26 16.85 22.82
C ILE A 5 24.17 17.35 21.83
N LEU A 6 24.59 18.08 20.77
CA LEU A 6 23.67 18.53 19.73
C LEU A 6 22.99 17.32 19.03
N MET A 7 23.77 16.27 18.69
CA MET A 7 23.25 15.06 18.10
C MET A 7 22.30 14.30 19.04
N PHE A 8 22.58 14.28 20.34
CA PHE A 8 21.68 13.71 21.33
C PHE A 8 20.31 14.41 21.33
N TRP A 9 20.30 15.76 21.37
CA TRP A 9 19.05 16.52 21.30
C TRP A 9 18.31 16.34 19.97
N PHE A 10 19.04 16.18 18.88
CA PHE A 10 18.45 15.84 17.58
C PHE A 10 17.75 14.48 17.62
N ILE A 11 18.37 13.45 18.21
CA ILE A 11 17.74 12.13 18.39
C ILE A 11 16.49 12.23 19.27
N VAL A 12 16.57 12.99 20.38
CA VAL A 12 15.41 13.22 21.25
C VAL A 12 14.27 13.91 20.49
N ALA A 13 14.57 14.91 19.67
CA ALA A 13 13.57 15.57 18.82
C ALA A 13 12.90 14.60 17.84
N ILE A 14 13.69 13.73 17.19
CA ILE A 14 13.14 12.68 16.30
C ILE A 14 12.22 11.73 17.08
N VAL A 15 12.59 11.30 18.26
CA VAL A 15 11.76 10.41 19.10
C VAL A 15 10.44 11.10 19.48
N ILE A 16 10.47 12.37 19.88
CA ILE A 16 9.27 13.13 20.21
C ILE A 16 8.36 13.26 18.98
N VAL A 17 8.92 13.68 17.84
CA VAL A 17 8.16 13.81 16.58
C VAL A 17 7.55 12.45 16.16
N SER A 18 8.33 11.38 16.23
CA SER A 18 7.85 10.02 15.91
C SER A 18 6.71 9.60 16.84
N SER A 19 6.82 9.88 18.13
CA SER A 19 5.77 9.57 19.10
C SER A 19 4.48 10.34 18.83
N ILE A 20 4.59 11.64 18.50
CA ILE A 20 3.43 12.47 18.12
C ILE A 20 2.78 11.92 16.85
N LEU A 21 3.55 11.59 15.81
CA LEU A 21 3.04 11.03 14.57
C LEU A 21 2.30 9.70 14.78
N ILE A 22 2.81 8.86 15.68
CA ILE A 22 2.17 7.58 16.04
C ILE A 22 0.80 7.81 16.70
N LEU A 23 0.65 8.84 17.53
CA LEU A 23 -0.60 9.14 18.22
C LEU A 23 -1.64 9.81 17.32
N VAL A 24 -1.19 10.69 16.40
CA VAL A 24 -2.10 11.52 15.60
C VAL A 24 -2.58 10.81 14.33
N LYS A 25 -1.71 10.04 13.65
CA LYS A 25 -2.06 9.42 12.38
C LYS A 25 -2.66 8.02 12.55
N PRO A 26 -3.77 7.69 11.85
CA PRO A 26 -4.32 6.33 11.82
C PRO A 26 -3.36 5.39 11.07
N THR A 27 -3.41 4.10 11.38
CA THR A 27 -2.66 3.06 10.65
C THR A 27 -3.55 2.48 9.56
N LYS A 28 -3.07 2.49 8.32
CA LYS A 28 -3.75 1.84 7.20
C LYS A 28 -3.45 0.34 7.23
N LEU A 29 -4.47 -0.47 7.41
CA LEU A 29 -4.34 -1.93 7.49
C LEU A 29 -4.80 -2.57 6.18
N GLY A 30 -4.09 -3.58 5.71
CA GLY A 30 -4.43 -4.34 4.52
C GLY A 30 -5.57 -5.33 4.75
N LEU A 31 -6.10 -5.83 3.65
CA LEU A 31 -7.21 -6.77 3.59
C LEU A 31 -7.00 -8.01 4.48
N ASP A 32 -5.79 -8.53 4.51
CA ASP A 32 -5.36 -9.69 5.29
C ASP A 32 -5.39 -9.47 6.82
N LEU A 33 -5.48 -8.20 7.27
CA LEU A 33 -5.55 -7.82 8.69
C LEU A 33 -6.94 -7.36 9.12
N VAL A 34 -7.70 -6.72 8.23
CA VAL A 34 -9.05 -6.19 8.53
C VAL A 34 -10.14 -7.15 8.10
N GLY A 35 -9.81 -8.04 7.17
CA GLY A 35 -10.76 -8.83 6.43
C GLY A 35 -11.36 -8.05 5.25
N GLY A 36 -12.01 -8.74 4.34
CA GLY A 36 -12.60 -8.17 3.13
C GLY A 36 -12.39 -9.07 1.92
N SER A 37 -12.53 -8.51 0.72
CA SER A 37 -12.45 -9.29 -0.53
C SER A 37 -11.43 -8.73 -1.50
N ARG A 38 -10.71 -9.65 -2.13
CA ARG A 38 -9.85 -9.39 -3.27
C ARG A 38 -10.50 -9.98 -4.51
N LEU A 39 -10.75 -9.16 -5.50
CA LEU A 39 -11.31 -9.53 -6.80
C LEU A 39 -10.30 -9.26 -7.89
N VAL A 40 -10.17 -10.16 -8.85
CA VAL A 40 -9.44 -9.92 -10.09
C VAL A 40 -10.45 -9.86 -11.21
N LEU A 41 -10.54 -8.71 -11.86
CA LEU A 41 -11.33 -8.50 -13.06
C LEU A 41 -10.47 -8.65 -14.30
N GLU A 42 -10.98 -9.33 -15.31
CA GLU A 42 -10.37 -9.39 -16.64
C GLU A 42 -11.25 -8.63 -17.63
N ALA A 43 -10.65 -7.67 -18.34
CA ALA A 43 -11.31 -6.89 -19.37
C ALA A 43 -11.56 -7.74 -20.60
N GLU A 44 -12.80 -7.75 -21.08
CA GLU A 44 -13.21 -8.47 -22.29
C GLU A 44 -13.26 -7.51 -23.49
N THR A 45 -12.92 -8.01 -24.66
CA THR A 45 -13.03 -7.25 -25.92
C THR A 45 -14.48 -7.19 -26.37
N THR A 46 -14.84 -6.14 -27.10
CA THR A 46 -16.16 -5.97 -27.73
C THR A 46 -15.99 -5.75 -29.21
N ASP A 47 -17.08 -5.83 -29.97
CA ASP A 47 -17.07 -5.56 -31.43
C ASP A 47 -16.54 -4.14 -31.74
N SER A 48 -16.76 -3.17 -30.85
CA SER A 48 -16.27 -1.82 -30.95
C SER A 48 -14.83 -1.61 -30.47
N ILE A 49 -14.34 -2.47 -29.56
CA ILE A 49 -12.99 -2.43 -28.97
C ILE A 49 -12.36 -3.82 -29.11
N ALA A 50 -11.77 -4.08 -30.25
CA ALA A 50 -11.16 -5.38 -30.58
C ALA A 50 -9.84 -5.64 -29.84
N LYS A 51 -9.20 -4.62 -29.26
CA LYS A 51 -7.94 -4.76 -28.51
C LYS A 51 -7.96 -3.93 -27.23
N ILE A 52 -7.63 -4.54 -26.12
CA ILE A 52 -7.45 -3.85 -24.85
C ILE A 52 -6.13 -3.11 -24.86
N THR A 53 -6.18 -1.78 -24.84
CA THR A 53 -5.02 -0.90 -24.80
C THR A 53 -4.79 -0.36 -23.39
N PRO A 54 -3.58 0.13 -23.05
CA PRO A 54 -3.34 0.78 -21.76
C PRO A 54 -4.32 1.92 -21.45
N GLU A 55 -4.77 2.65 -22.47
CA GLU A 55 -5.75 3.73 -22.31
C GLU A 55 -7.13 3.19 -21.92
N VAL A 56 -7.57 2.08 -22.52
CA VAL A 56 -8.82 1.39 -22.13
C VAL A 56 -8.72 0.91 -20.70
N MET A 57 -7.59 0.31 -20.31
CA MET A 57 -7.34 -0.15 -18.94
C MET A 57 -7.33 0.98 -17.93
N ASN A 58 -6.74 2.11 -18.25
CA ASN A 58 -6.76 3.29 -17.37
C ASN A 58 -8.19 3.82 -17.17
N ARG A 59 -8.99 3.87 -18.21
CA ARG A 59 -10.40 4.27 -18.11
C ARG A 59 -11.22 3.24 -17.32
N LEU A 60 -10.96 1.95 -17.51
CA LEU A 60 -11.61 0.90 -16.75
C LEU A 60 -11.24 1.00 -15.26
N GLN A 61 -9.97 1.18 -14.96
CA GLN A 61 -9.50 1.37 -13.58
C GLN A 61 -10.18 2.56 -12.92
N PHE A 62 -10.22 3.71 -13.59
CA PHE A 62 -10.88 4.91 -13.07
C PHE A 62 -12.37 4.68 -12.80
N ALA A 63 -13.10 4.05 -13.73
CA ALA A 63 -14.51 3.76 -13.56
C ALA A 63 -14.75 2.81 -12.36
N ILE A 64 -13.94 1.77 -12.22
CA ILE A 64 -14.00 0.85 -11.08
C ILE A 64 -13.67 1.57 -9.76
N GLU A 65 -12.65 2.43 -9.72
CA GLU A 65 -12.33 3.25 -8.55
C GLU A 65 -13.51 4.12 -8.12
N GLN A 66 -14.18 4.78 -9.06
CA GLN A 66 -15.37 5.58 -8.76
C GLN A 66 -16.51 4.74 -8.19
N ARG A 67 -16.73 3.54 -8.71
CA ARG A 67 -17.76 2.63 -8.21
C ARG A 67 -17.47 2.15 -6.80
N VAL A 68 -16.25 1.68 -6.58
CA VAL A 68 -15.85 1.15 -5.26
C VAL A 68 -15.88 2.24 -4.19
N ASN A 69 -15.47 3.48 -4.54
CA ASN A 69 -15.57 4.63 -3.64
C ASN A 69 -17.04 4.96 -3.26
N LYS A 70 -17.99 4.73 -4.18
CA LYS A 70 -19.42 4.93 -3.91
C LYS A 70 -20.05 3.91 -2.97
N LEU A 71 -19.44 2.72 -2.86
CA LEU A 71 -19.83 1.73 -1.84
C LEU A 71 -19.54 2.19 -0.41
N GLY A 72 -18.92 3.37 -0.22
CA GLY A 72 -18.62 3.92 1.10
C GLY A 72 -17.51 3.17 1.85
N VAL A 73 -16.80 2.29 1.17
CA VAL A 73 -15.71 1.51 1.77
C VAL A 73 -14.43 2.33 1.71
N ALA A 74 -13.88 2.65 2.88
CA ALA A 74 -12.61 3.35 2.98
C ALA A 74 -11.44 2.43 2.59
N GLU A 75 -10.41 3.01 1.97
CA GLU A 75 -9.11 2.36 1.71
C GLU A 75 -9.13 1.23 0.67
N THR A 76 -10.00 1.30 -0.33
CA THR A 76 -9.99 0.38 -1.46
C THR A 76 -8.75 0.60 -2.33
N VAL A 77 -8.22 -0.51 -2.88
CA VAL A 77 -7.08 -0.48 -3.79
C VAL A 77 -7.50 -1.07 -5.13
N VAL A 78 -7.30 -0.31 -6.20
CA VAL A 78 -7.52 -0.78 -7.58
C VAL A 78 -6.21 -0.67 -8.34
N GLN A 79 -5.66 -1.79 -8.80
CA GLN A 79 -4.36 -1.86 -9.48
C GLN A 79 -4.45 -2.65 -10.77
N GLN A 80 -3.74 -2.20 -11.81
CA GLN A 80 -3.54 -3.01 -13.00
C GLN A 80 -2.53 -4.15 -12.75
N VAL A 81 -2.89 -5.35 -13.19
CA VAL A 81 -2.05 -6.56 -13.10
C VAL A 81 -1.94 -7.18 -14.49
N GLY A 82 -0.77 -7.09 -15.10
CA GLY A 82 -0.58 -7.48 -16.49
C GLY A 82 -1.28 -6.51 -17.47
N GLU A 83 -1.63 -7.03 -18.66
CA GLU A 83 -2.15 -6.19 -19.76
C GLU A 83 -3.67 -5.99 -19.72
N LYS A 84 -4.45 -6.92 -19.10
CA LYS A 84 -5.90 -6.97 -19.21
C LYS A 84 -6.63 -7.13 -17.88
N ARG A 85 -5.92 -7.15 -16.75
CA ARG A 85 -6.53 -7.44 -15.45
C ARG A 85 -6.43 -6.26 -14.49
N LEU A 86 -7.45 -6.13 -13.65
CA LEU A 86 -7.50 -5.23 -12.52
C LEU A 86 -7.62 -6.06 -11.24
N LEU A 87 -6.75 -5.81 -10.29
CA LEU A 87 -6.86 -6.28 -8.92
C LEU A 87 -7.61 -5.24 -8.11
N ILE A 88 -8.68 -5.66 -7.43
CA ILE A 88 -9.49 -4.82 -6.56
C ILE A 88 -9.42 -5.41 -5.16
N GLU A 89 -8.97 -4.62 -4.19
CA GLU A 89 -9.00 -4.99 -2.77
C GLU A 89 -10.02 -4.10 -2.05
N ILE A 90 -11.03 -4.74 -1.47
CA ILE A 90 -12.14 -4.07 -0.80
C ILE A 90 -12.14 -4.53 0.66
N PRO A 91 -11.52 -3.76 1.58
CA PRO A 91 -11.50 -4.10 2.99
C PRO A 91 -12.89 -3.92 3.61
N ASN A 92 -13.20 -4.71 4.61
CA ASN A 92 -14.37 -4.57 5.47
C ASN A 92 -15.75 -4.56 4.77
N VAL A 93 -15.88 -5.29 3.63
CA VAL A 93 -17.16 -5.42 2.91
C VAL A 93 -18.10 -6.33 3.66
N THR A 94 -19.32 -5.84 3.94
CA THR A 94 -20.37 -6.58 4.65
C THR A 94 -21.20 -7.42 3.67
N ASP A 95 -21.48 -6.90 2.49
CA ASP A 95 -22.20 -7.63 1.40
C ASP A 95 -21.35 -7.69 0.12
N LEU A 96 -20.70 -8.82 -0.05
CA LEU A 96 -19.86 -9.08 -1.22
C LEU A 96 -20.68 -9.29 -2.51
N LYS A 97 -21.92 -9.79 -2.41
CA LYS A 97 -22.74 -10.04 -3.59
C LYS A 97 -23.17 -8.72 -4.23
N GLU A 98 -23.60 -7.78 -3.40
CA GLU A 98 -23.98 -6.45 -3.87
C GLU A 98 -22.78 -5.71 -4.46
N ALA A 99 -21.61 -5.74 -3.78
CA ALA A 99 -20.39 -5.14 -4.29
C ALA A 99 -19.96 -5.71 -5.65
N LYS A 100 -20.03 -7.03 -5.83
CA LYS A 100 -19.72 -7.69 -7.11
C LYS A 100 -20.67 -7.29 -8.23
N ALA A 101 -21.96 -7.28 -7.96
CA ALA A 101 -22.98 -6.87 -8.92
C ALA A 101 -22.71 -5.44 -9.36
N PHE A 102 -22.49 -4.53 -8.40
CA PHE A 102 -22.22 -3.11 -8.66
C PHE A 102 -20.92 -2.85 -9.44
N ILE A 103 -19.87 -3.63 -9.18
CA ILE A 103 -18.57 -3.51 -9.87
C ILE A 103 -18.65 -4.10 -11.28
N GLY A 104 -19.35 -5.23 -11.46
CA GLY A 104 -19.35 -5.99 -12.71
C GLY A 104 -20.33 -5.48 -13.78
N GLU A 105 -21.35 -4.71 -13.41
CA GLU A 105 -22.32 -4.16 -14.37
C GLU A 105 -21.67 -3.15 -15.31
N THR A 106 -21.97 -3.22 -16.61
CA THR A 106 -21.40 -2.28 -17.59
C THR A 106 -21.95 -0.87 -17.43
N ALA A 107 -23.19 -0.74 -16.94
CA ALA A 107 -23.92 0.53 -16.78
C ALA A 107 -23.96 1.37 -18.07
N GLN A 108 -24.12 0.68 -19.17
CA GLN A 108 -24.13 1.31 -20.49
C GLN A 108 -25.53 1.86 -20.79
N LEU A 109 -25.67 3.18 -20.75
CA LEU A 109 -26.90 3.86 -21.14
C LEU A 109 -26.81 4.24 -22.62
N GLU A 110 -27.81 3.82 -23.41
CA GLU A 110 -27.92 4.12 -24.83
C GLU A 110 -29.31 4.62 -25.17
N PHE A 111 -29.37 5.67 -26.00
CA PHE A 111 -30.61 6.13 -26.60
C PHE A 111 -30.68 5.64 -28.04
N LYS A 112 -31.78 4.94 -28.40
CA LYS A 112 -31.96 4.37 -29.73
C LYS A 112 -33.26 4.90 -30.33
N LYS A 113 -33.27 4.99 -31.65
CA LYS A 113 -34.48 5.33 -32.46
C LYS A 113 -34.94 4.15 -33.28
N GLU A 114 -36.19 4.16 -33.66
CA GLU A 114 -36.71 3.18 -34.62
C GLU A 114 -36.01 3.30 -35.98
N GLY A 115 -35.65 2.15 -36.51
CA GLY A 115 -35.05 2.00 -37.84
C GLY A 115 -35.59 0.77 -38.54
N LYS A 116 -35.18 0.53 -39.76
CA LYS A 116 -35.55 -0.68 -40.53
C LYS A 116 -34.28 -1.44 -40.86
N ALA A 117 -34.30 -2.75 -40.61
CA ALA A 117 -33.27 -3.65 -41.08
C ALA A 117 -33.34 -3.83 -42.63
N ALA A 118 -32.31 -4.48 -43.20
CA ALA A 118 -32.27 -4.75 -44.64
C ALA A 118 -33.44 -5.55 -45.17
N ASP A 119 -34.09 -6.35 -44.30
CA ASP A 119 -35.29 -7.15 -44.57
C ASP A 119 -36.61 -6.41 -44.34
N GLY A 120 -36.54 -5.12 -43.92
CA GLY A 120 -37.68 -4.27 -43.62
C GLY A 120 -38.25 -4.43 -42.21
N SER A 121 -37.72 -5.33 -41.37
CA SER A 121 -38.12 -5.47 -39.97
C SER A 121 -37.75 -4.26 -39.13
N PRO A 122 -38.56 -3.87 -38.11
CA PRO A 122 -38.25 -2.80 -37.22
C PRO A 122 -37.06 -3.18 -36.33
N ILE A 123 -36.07 -2.28 -36.23
CA ILE A 123 -34.90 -2.43 -35.38
C ILE A 123 -34.65 -1.14 -34.59
N TRP A 124 -33.96 -1.26 -33.46
CA TRP A 124 -33.46 -0.12 -32.72
C TRP A 124 -32.06 0.26 -33.18
N VAL A 125 -31.91 1.52 -33.64
CA VAL A 125 -30.64 2.05 -34.15
C VAL A 125 -30.07 3.05 -33.13
N SER A 126 -28.79 2.94 -32.80
CA SER A 126 -28.11 3.87 -31.89
C SER A 126 -28.15 5.31 -32.42
N THR A 127 -28.41 6.25 -31.53
CA THR A 127 -28.44 7.70 -31.84
C THR A 127 -27.10 8.38 -31.57
N GLY A 128 -26.14 7.70 -30.93
CA GLY A 128 -24.89 8.27 -30.49
C GLY A 128 -24.99 9.12 -29.20
N LEU A 129 -26.18 9.20 -28.60
CA LEU A 129 -26.38 9.74 -27.25
C LEU A 129 -26.24 8.61 -26.24
N THR A 130 -25.34 8.79 -25.28
CA THR A 130 -24.96 7.72 -24.33
C THR A 130 -24.80 8.26 -22.92
N GLY A 131 -24.53 7.39 -21.96
CA GLY A 131 -24.22 7.77 -20.57
C GLY A 131 -23.00 8.72 -20.42
N GLN A 132 -22.12 8.79 -21.41
CA GLN A 132 -20.99 9.74 -21.41
C GLN A 132 -21.43 11.21 -21.60
N ASP A 133 -22.61 11.40 -22.14
CA ASP A 133 -23.21 12.72 -22.35
C ASP A 133 -23.95 13.23 -21.10
N LEU A 134 -24.02 12.45 -20.03
CA LEU A 134 -24.63 12.85 -18.76
C LEU A 134 -23.66 13.72 -17.92
N ALA A 135 -24.24 14.73 -17.27
CA ALA A 135 -23.59 15.46 -16.19
C ALA A 135 -23.89 14.83 -14.83
N LYS A 136 -25.16 14.39 -14.62
CA LYS A 136 -25.62 13.83 -13.36
C LYS A 136 -26.91 13.04 -13.57
N SER A 137 -27.12 12.02 -12.73
CA SER A 137 -28.42 11.38 -12.53
C SER A 137 -28.87 11.51 -11.07
N THR A 138 -30.18 11.61 -10.84
CA THR A 138 -30.79 11.75 -9.52
C THR A 138 -32.04 10.92 -9.38
N LEU A 139 -32.25 10.37 -8.20
CA LEU A 139 -33.50 9.70 -7.86
C LEU A 139 -34.60 10.75 -7.67
N SER A 140 -35.75 10.55 -8.27
CA SER A 140 -36.92 11.42 -8.13
C SER A 140 -38.21 10.60 -8.22
N THR A 141 -39.33 11.26 -7.99
CA THR A 141 -40.67 10.67 -8.20
C THR A 141 -41.38 11.41 -9.31
N ASP A 142 -42.19 10.69 -10.08
CA ASP A 142 -43.09 11.30 -11.07
C ASP A 142 -44.34 11.89 -10.42
N ALA A 143 -45.25 12.41 -11.25
CA ALA A 143 -46.54 12.99 -10.81
C ALA A 143 -47.46 11.96 -10.15
N SER A 144 -47.26 10.68 -10.38
CA SER A 144 -48.00 9.56 -9.79
C SER A 144 -47.38 9.02 -8.51
N GLY A 145 -46.23 9.59 -8.07
CA GLY A 145 -45.48 9.13 -6.89
C GLY A 145 -44.61 7.91 -7.14
N GLN A 146 -44.43 7.49 -8.40
CA GLN A 146 -43.55 6.36 -8.74
C GLN A 146 -42.07 6.82 -8.85
N TRP A 147 -41.17 5.92 -8.47
CA TRP A 147 -39.73 6.18 -8.55
C TRP A 147 -39.27 6.21 -10.01
N VAL A 148 -38.54 7.29 -10.36
CA VAL A 148 -37.94 7.50 -11.70
C VAL A 148 -36.49 7.98 -11.55
N VAL A 149 -35.71 7.71 -12.57
CA VAL A 149 -34.32 8.18 -12.66
C VAL A 149 -34.30 9.44 -13.51
N SER A 150 -34.04 10.59 -12.90
CA SER A 150 -33.88 11.86 -13.60
C SER A 150 -32.47 12.00 -14.13
N LEU A 151 -32.32 12.33 -15.40
CA LEU A 151 -31.08 12.53 -16.11
C LEU A 151 -30.87 14.01 -16.40
N GLU A 152 -29.66 14.49 -16.17
CA GLU A 152 -29.22 15.82 -16.58
C GLU A 152 -28.01 15.66 -17.50
N PHE A 153 -28.11 16.13 -18.72
CA PHE A 153 -27.05 16.05 -19.71
C PHE A 153 -26.02 17.18 -19.53
N ASN A 154 -24.77 16.91 -19.85
CA ASN A 154 -23.73 17.95 -19.96
C ASN A 154 -24.02 18.86 -21.18
N ALA A 155 -23.28 19.96 -21.34
CA ALA A 155 -23.53 20.95 -22.40
C ALA A 155 -23.54 20.33 -23.81
N ALA A 156 -22.66 19.36 -24.09
CA ALA A 156 -22.59 18.66 -25.36
C ALA A 156 -23.78 17.70 -25.55
N GLY A 157 -24.10 16.94 -24.50
CA GLY A 157 -25.21 16.01 -24.45
C GLY A 157 -26.57 16.72 -24.56
N ALA A 158 -26.74 17.86 -23.89
CA ALA A 158 -27.97 18.64 -23.95
C ALA A 158 -28.25 19.12 -25.40
N LYS A 159 -27.20 19.51 -26.12
CA LYS A 159 -27.32 19.87 -27.55
C LYS A 159 -27.69 18.68 -28.42
N LYS A 160 -27.00 17.54 -28.24
CA LYS A 160 -27.33 16.28 -28.95
C LYS A 160 -28.77 15.84 -28.66
N PHE A 161 -29.19 15.93 -27.38
CA PHE A 161 -30.53 15.56 -26.94
C PHE A 161 -31.61 16.44 -27.56
N ALA A 162 -31.39 17.77 -27.61
CA ALA A 162 -32.30 18.70 -28.26
C ALA A 162 -32.42 18.44 -29.78
N ASP A 163 -31.29 18.22 -30.46
CA ASP A 163 -31.28 17.92 -31.90
C ASP A 163 -31.98 16.56 -32.17
N LEU A 164 -31.75 15.58 -31.27
CA LEU A 164 -32.37 14.28 -31.38
C LEU A 164 -33.89 14.35 -31.16
N THR A 165 -34.35 14.97 -30.07
CA THR A 165 -35.79 15.10 -29.77
C THR A 165 -36.51 15.88 -30.85
N LYS A 166 -35.92 16.94 -31.38
CA LYS A 166 -36.45 17.68 -32.54
C LYS A 166 -36.64 16.78 -33.79
N SER A 167 -35.69 15.89 -34.04
CA SER A 167 -35.77 15.00 -35.22
C SER A 167 -36.77 13.84 -35.05
N LEU A 168 -37.13 13.49 -33.79
CA LEU A 168 -37.97 12.37 -33.42
C LEU A 168 -39.37 12.75 -32.94
N VAL A 169 -39.81 14.03 -33.13
CA VAL A 169 -41.17 14.42 -32.75
C VAL A 169 -42.20 13.49 -33.39
N GLY A 170 -43.07 12.90 -32.58
CA GLY A 170 -44.07 11.95 -32.98
C GLY A 170 -43.59 10.49 -33.13
N GLN A 171 -42.30 10.22 -32.92
CA GLN A 171 -41.69 8.89 -32.93
C GLN A 171 -41.31 8.39 -31.52
N GLN A 172 -40.98 7.12 -31.40
CA GLN A 172 -40.48 6.55 -30.16
C GLN A 172 -38.97 6.73 -30.04
N MET A 173 -38.50 7.05 -28.81
CA MET A 173 -37.12 7.04 -28.44
C MET A 173 -36.92 6.04 -27.32
N ALA A 174 -36.24 4.95 -27.63
CA ALA A 174 -36.00 3.88 -26.67
C ALA A 174 -34.75 4.17 -25.82
N ILE A 175 -34.85 3.91 -24.54
CA ILE A 175 -33.77 4.02 -23.54
C ILE A 175 -33.38 2.63 -23.14
N PHE A 176 -32.14 2.26 -23.43
CA PHE A 176 -31.54 0.97 -23.07
C PHE A 176 -30.51 1.16 -21.94
N PHE A 177 -30.54 0.26 -21.00
CA PHE A 177 -29.54 0.16 -19.97
C PHE A 177 -28.97 -1.26 -19.94
N ASP A 178 -27.68 -1.41 -20.15
CA ASP A 178 -26.96 -2.68 -20.31
C ASP A 178 -27.59 -3.62 -21.38
N GLY A 179 -28.07 -3.04 -22.46
CA GLY A 179 -28.68 -3.76 -23.55
C GLY A 179 -30.17 -4.12 -23.36
N GLU A 180 -30.72 -3.87 -22.15
CA GLU A 180 -32.12 -4.09 -21.83
C GLU A 180 -32.93 -2.81 -22.04
N LEU A 181 -34.11 -2.97 -22.67
CA LEU A 181 -35.05 -1.88 -22.90
C LEU A 181 -35.73 -1.47 -21.58
N GLN A 182 -35.45 -0.28 -21.09
CA GLN A 182 -36.07 0.27 -19.88
C GLN A 182 -37.38 1.00 -20.17
N SER A 183 -37.37 1.84 -21.21
CA SER A 183 -38.60 2.52 -21.66
C SER A 183 -38.46 2.97 -23.12
N ALA A 184 -39.58 3.19 -23.81
CA ALA A 184 -39.64 3.69 -25.18
C ALA A 184 -40.72 4.78 -25.30
N PRO A 185 -40.54 5.93 -24.63
CA PRO A 185 -41.53 7.01 -24.68
C PRO A 185 -41.63 7.60 -26.09
N ARG A 186 -42.84 8.12 -26.40
CA ARG A 186 -43.05 8.90 -27.61
C ARG A 186 -42.58 10.34 -27.35
N VAL A 187 -41.80 10.90 -28.26
CA VAL A 187 -41.36 12.28 -28.20
C VAL A 187 -42.52 13.17 -28.62
N ASN A 188 -43.13 13.92 -27.72
CA ASN A 188 -44.26 14.78 -28.00
C ASN A 188 -43.85 16.16 -28.54
N GLU A 189 -42.74 16.67 -28.06
CA GLU A 189 -42.18 18.00 -28.46
C GLU A 189 -40.64 17.97 -28.31
N ASP A 190 -39.98 18.95 -28.89
CA ASP A 190 -38.53 19.12 -28.75
C ASP A 190 -38.17 19.61 -27.34
N ILE A 191 -37.10 19.05 -26.79
CA ILE A 191 -36.69 19.26 -25.38
C ILE A 191 -35.34 20.01 -25.37
N TYR A 192 -35.34 21.29 -25.00
CA TYR A 192 -34.12 22.11 -24.93
C TYR A 192 -33.44 22.12 -23.55
N GLY A 193 -34.10 21.67 -22.52
CA GLY A 193 -33.63 21.80 -21.13
C GLY A 193 -32.53 20.80 -20.71
N GLY A 194 -32.11 19.89 -21.61
CA GLY A 194 -31.08 18.89 -21.32
C GLY A 194 -31.46 17.98 -20.13
N LYS A 195 -32.73 17.76 -19.87
CA LYS A 195 -33.24 16.89 -18.81
C LYS A 195 -34.16 15.84 -19.40
N ALA A 196 -34.03 14.62 -18.91
CA ALA A 196 -34.88 13.49 -19.25
C ALA A 196 -35.19 12.66 -17.99
N GLN A 197 -36.19 11.78 -18.08
CA GLN A 197 -36.51 10.82 -17.02
C GLN A 197 -36.62 9.43 -17.60
N ILE A 198 -36.11 8.44 -16.88
CA ILE A 198 -36.32 7.04 -17.16
C ILE A 198 -37.38 6.55 -16.17
N SER A 199 -38.50 5.98 -16.69
CA SER A 199 -39.52 5.32 -15.90
C SER A 199 -39.38 3.81 -16.02
N GLY A 200 -39.69 3.06 -14.97
CA GLY A 200 -39.68 1.61 -14.95
C GLY A 200 -40.92 0.98 -15.58
N GLY A 201 -41.42 1.51 -16.71
CA GLY A 201 -42.66 1.09 -17.34
C GLY A 201 -43.92 1.50 -16.55
N ASP A 202 -45.01 0.74 -16.69
CA ASP A 202 -46.31 1.05 -16.08
C ASP A 202 -46.30 0.96 -14.52
N SER A 203 -45.41 0.14 -13.96
CA SER A 203 -45.32 -0.09 -12.50
C SER A 203 -44.29 0.81 -11.80
N GLY A 204 -43.51 1.60 -12.53
CA GLY A 204 -42.38 2.33 -11.99
C GLY A 204 -41.21 1.42 -11.60
N PHE A 205 -40.14 2.03 -11.09
CA PHE A 205 -39.02 1.29 -10.48
C PHE A 205 -39.29 0.99 -9.00
N ALA A 206 -38.78 -0.13 -8.50
CA ALA A 206 -38.56 -0.27 -7.08
C ALA A 206 -37.49 0.76 -6.62
N TYR A 207 -37.57 1.22 -5.37
CA TYR A 207 -36.64 2.21 -4.83
C TYR A 207 -35.19 1.79 -5.01
N ASP A 208 -34.88 0.54 -4.61
CA ASP A 208 -33.52 0.00 -4.64
C ASP A 208 -32.95 -0.11 -6.07
N ASP A 209 -33.79 -0.48 -7.06
CA ASP A 209 -33.38 -0.57 -8.46
C ASP A 209 -33.11 0.82 -9.06
N ALA A 210 -33.97 1.79 -8.76
CA ALA A 210 -33.78 3.16 -9.21
C ALA A 210 -32.51 3.79 -8.57
N GLU A 211 -32.30 3.58 -7.28
CA GLU A 211 -31.13 4.08 -6.56
C GLU A 211 -29.84 3.43 -7.11
N LYS A 212 -29.86 2.11 -7.34
CA LYS A 212 -28.75 1.39 -7.96
C LYS A 212 -28.43 1.94 -9.35
N MET A 213 -29.42 2.16 -10.20
CA MET A 213 -29.24 2.74 -11.54
C MET A 213 -28.65 4.15 -11.46
N VAL A 214 -29.14 5.00 -10.56
CA VAL A 214 -28.57 6.35 -10.31
C VAL A 214 -27.10 6.27 -9.91
N ASN A 215 -26.77 5.38 -9.00
CA ASN A 215 -25.40 5.20 -8.52
C ASN A 215 -24.47 4.71 -9.63
N LEU A 216 -24.91 3.76 -10.45
CA LEU A 216 -24.16 3.24 -11.60
C LEU A 216 -23.94 4.30 -12.68
N LEU A 217 -24.99 5.04 -13.04
CA LEU A 217 -24.90 6.12 -14.03
C LEU A 217 -23.94 7.25 -13.59
N ASN A 218 -24.01 7.64 -12.30
CA ASN A 218 -23.11 8.64 -11.74
C ASN A 218 -21.67 8.15 -11.56
N ALA A 219 -21.47 6.84 -11.43
CA ALA A 219 -20.13 6.23 -11.38
C ALA A 219 -19.51 6.09 -12.78
N GLY A 220 -20.33 6.12 -13.80
CA GLY A 220 -19.94 6.01 -15.21
C GLY A 220 -19.95 4.58 -15.75
N ALA A 221 -20.19 4.46 -17.04
CA ALA A 221 -20.15 3.21 -17.77
C ALA A 221 -18.72 2.65 -17.86
N LEU A 222 -18.60 1.32 -17.79
CA LEU A 222 -17.33 0.67 -18.09
C LEU A 222 -17.03 0.80 -19.59
N PRO A 223 -15.78 1.11 -19.98
CA PRO A 223 -15.40 1.23 -21.39
C PRO A 223 -15.49 -0.13 -22.12
N VAL A 224 -15.31 -1.21 -21.38
CA VAL A 224 -15.42 -2.60 -21.84
C VAL A 224 -16.00 -3.46 -20.71
N PRO A 225 -16.69 -4.58 -21.02
CA PRO A 225 -17.11 -5.53 -20.00
C PRO A 225 -15.91 -6.05 -19.22
N ALA A 226 -16.10 -6.33 -17.95
CA ALA A 226 -15.07 -6.87 -17.09
C ALA A 226 -15.64 -8.04 -16.27
N LYS A 227 -14.99 -9.22 -16.39
CA LYS A 227 -15.41 -10.43 -15.72
C LYS A 227 -14.55 -10.73 -14.50
N ILE A 228 -15.17 -11.13 -13.40
CA ILE A 228 -14.44 -11.62 -12.22
C ILE A 228 -13.85 -12.98 -12.55
N VAL A 229 -12.51 -13.09 -12.58
CA VAL A 229 -11.77 -14.33 -12.88
C VAL A 229 -11.16 -14.96 -11.63
N GLU A 230 -10.96 -14.17 -10.57
CA GLU A 230 -10.47 -14.65 -9.29
C GLU A 230 -11.14 -13.90 -8.16
N GLU A 231 -11.48 -14.64 -7.11
CA GLU A 231 -12.06 -14.10 -5.89
C GLU A 231 -11.40 -14.75 -4.69
N ASN A 232 -10.93 -13.93 -3.77
CA ASN A 232 -10.38 -14.36 -2.50
C ASN A 232 -10.95 -13.51 -1.38
N THR A 233 -11.67 -14.13 -0.45
CA THR A 233 -12.30 -13.43 0.68
C THR A 233 -11.66 -13.84 1.98
N VAL A 234 -11.24 -12.85 2.75
CA VAL A 234 -10.67 -13.02 4.10
C VAL A 234 -11.72 -12.60 5.13
N GLY A 235 -12.15 -13.53 5.96
CA GLY A 235 -13.11 -13.21 7.02
C GLY A 235 -12.50 -12.27 8.07
N PRO A 236 -13.27 -11.35 8.66
CA PRO A 236 -12.78 -10.40 9.67
C PRO A 236 -12.17 -11.07 10.90
N THR A 237 -12.66 -12.24 11.29
CA THR A 237 -12.13 -13.03 12.42
C THR A 237 -10.74 -13.57 12.15
N LEU A 238 -10.45 -13.99 10.90
CA LEU A 238 -9.12 -14.45 10.47
C LEU A 238 -8.10 -13.31 10.50
N GLY A 239 -8.49 -12.11 10.06
CA GLY A 239 -7.65 -10.93 10.12
C GLY A 239 -7.30 -10.55 11.57
N ALA A 240 -8.30 -10.46 12.45
CA ALA A 240 -8.09 -10.15 13.86
C ALA A 240 -7.19 -11.17 14.58
N ASP A 241 -7.36 -12.47 14.32
CA ASP A 241 -6.51 -13.52 14.86
C ASP A 241 -5.06 -13.41 14.35
N SER A 242 -4.88 -13.11 13.07
CA SER A 242 -3.56 -12.88 12.46
C SER A 242 -2.84 -11.68 13.09
N VAL A 243 -3.55 -10.58 13.36
CA VAL A 243 -3.00 -9.41 14.09
C VAL A 243 -2.59 -9.79 15.50
N ALA A 244 -3.42 -10.53 16.23
CA ALA A 244 -3.12 -10.96 17.59
C ALA A 244 -1.88 -11.87 17.64
N LYS A 245 -1.77 -12.84 16.74
CA LYS A 245 -0.61 -13.73 16.59
C LYS A 245 0.65 -12.96 16.21
N SER A 246 0.55 -12.03 15.26
CA SER A 246 1.68 -11.18 14.83
C SER A 246 2.20 -10.29 15.96
N LYS A 247 1.31 -9.67 16.75
CA LYS A 247 1.69 -8.91 17.94
C LYS A 247 2.45 -9.76 18.94
N LYS A 248 1.95 -10.96 19.24
CA LYS A 248 2.64 -11.90 20.15
C LYS A 248 4.02 -12.28 19.60
N ALA A 249 4.11 -12.65 18.32
CA ALA A 249 5.37 -12.99 17.67
C ALA A 249 6.37 -11.84 17.72
N GLY A 250 5.93 -10.62 17.44
CA GLY A 250 6.75 -9.41 17.50
C GLY A 250 7.29 -9.14 18.91
N ILE A 251 6.45 -9.24 19.94
CA ILE A 251 6.86 -9.05 21.34
C ILE A 251 7.87 -10.13 21.76
N ILE A 252 7.59 -11.38 21.46
CA ILE A 252 8.48 -12.49 21.81
C ILE A 252 9.81 -12.33 21.06
N GLY A 253 9.78 -12.07 19.76
CA GLY A 253 10.99 -11.90 18.95
C GLY A 253 11.84 -10.73 19.43
N LEU A 254 11.23 -9.57 19.67
CA LEU A 254 11.93 -8.37 20.18
C LEU A 254 12.54 -8.64 21.55
N SER A 255 11.78 -9.26 22.48
CA SER A 255 12.27 -9.57 23.83
C SER A 255 13.42 -10.58 23.80
N ALA A 256 13.35 -11.60 22.93
CA ALA A 256 14.42 -12.58 22.78
C ALA A 256 15.71 -11.94 22.25
N VAL A 257 15.59 -11.05 21.26
CA VAL A 257 16.73 -10.30 20.70
C VAL A 257 17.35 -9.37 21.74
N MET A 258 16.55 -8.62 22.49
CA MET A 258 17.04 -7.75 23.55
C MET A 258 17.76 -8.53 24.65
N LEU A 259 17.16 -9.65 25.09
CA LEU A 259 17.80 -10.51 26.08
C LEU A 259 19.14 -11.07 25.58
N PHE A 260 19.19 -11.49 24.32
CA PHE A 260 20.42 -11.95 23.67
C PHE A 260 21.48 -10.84 23.67
N MET A 261 21.12 -9.61 23.29
CA MET A 261 22.06 -8.47 23.24
C MET A 261 22.63 -8.14 24.62
N ILE A 262 21.81 -8.11 25.66
CA ILE A 262 22.28 -7.86 27.03
C ILE A 262 23.18 -9.01 27.51
N ALA A 263 22.80 -10.26 27.24
CA ALA A 263 23.56 -11.44 27.71
C ALA A 263 24.95 -11.54 27.07
N PHE A 264 25.08 -11.26 25.77
CA PHE A 264 26.33 -11.43 25.03
C PHE A 264 27.19 -10.17 24.93
N TYR A 265 26.55 -8.98 24.89
CA TYR A 265 27.24 -7.69 24.67
C TYR A 265 27.21 -6.76 25.88
N HIS A 266 26.55 -7.14 26.97
CA HIS A 266 26.51 -6.41 28.25
C HIS A 266 26.09 -4.94 28.08
N VAL A 267 26.94 -3.97 28.42
CA VAL A 267 26.61 -2.54 28.34
C VAL A 267 26.42 -2.04 26.89
N PRO A 268 27.28 -2.38 25.90
CA PRO A 268 26.99 -2.16 24.50
C PRO A 268 25.65 -2.75 24.03
N GLY A 269 25.30 -3.96 24.52
CA GLY A 269 24.02 -4.59 24.25
C GLY A 269 22.84 -3.76 24.74
N LEU A 270 22.91 -3.24 25.96
CA LEU A 270 21.87 -2.34 26.49
C LEU A 270 21.73 -1.05 25.65
N ILE A 271 22.86 -0.50 25.16
CA ILE A 271 22.84 0.66 24.27
C ILE A 271 22.17 0.32 22.93
N ALA A 272 22.47 -0.86 22.38
CA ALA A 272 21.82 -1.34 21.17
C ALA A 272 20.31 -1.57 21.35
N ASP A 273 19.88 -2.04 22.52
CA ASP A 273 18.45 -2.22 22.84
C ASP A 273 17.71 -0.88 22.89
N ILE A 274 18.33 0.15 23.50
CA ILE A 274 17.77 1.53 23.46
C ILE A 274 17.69 2.02 22.02
N ALA A 275 18.73 1.81 21.22
CA ALA A 275 18.73 2.17 19.80
C ALA A 275 17.69 1.40 18.99
N LEU A 276 17.42 0.13 19.34
CA LEU A 276 16.40 -0.72 18.73
C LEU A 276 14.99 -0.23 19.05
N ILE A 277 14.74 0.23 20.28
CA ILE A 277 13.46 0.86 20.66
C ILE A 277 13.25 2.15 19.84
N ILE A 278 14.27 3.00 19.75
CA ILE A 278 14.24 4.24 18.96
C ILE A 278 14.00 3.91 17.47
N TYR A 279 14.71 2.92 16.93
CA TYR A 279 14.49 2.40 15.59
C TYR A 279 13.05 2.01 15.35
N SER A 280 12.48 1.20 16.25
CA SER A 280 11.10 0.72 16.12
C SER A 280 10.08 1.86 16.15
N LEU A 281 10.29 2.87 16.99
CA LEU A 281 9.45 4.08 17.03
C LEU A 281 9.52 4.88 15.74
N ILE A 282 10.73 5.13 15.24
CA ILE A 282 10.94 5.87 13.97
C ILE A 282 10.28 5.11 12.81
N LEU A 283 10.53 3.81 12.71
CA LEU A 283 10.02 2.98 11.63
C LEU A 283 8.48 2.93 11.64
N PHE A 284 7.87 2.76 12.81
CA PHE A 284 6.41 2.75 12.93
C PHE A 284 5.79 4.13 12.62
N ALA A 285 6.45 5.23 13.00
CA ALA A 285 6.04 6.58 12.63
C ALA A 285 6.10 6.81 11.12
N LEU A 286 7.13 6.29 10.45
CA LEU A 286 7.27 6.36 9.01
C LEU A 286 6.16 5.57 8.29
N PHE A 287 5.81 4.38 8.76
CA PHE A 287 4.69 3.61 8.18
C PHE A 287 3.35 4.33 8.28
N LYS A 288 3.12 5.11 9.33
CA LYS A 288 1.93 5.96 9.46
C LYS A 288 1.97 7.22 8.60
N THR A 289 3.16 7.68 8.24
CA THR A 289 3.35 8.94 7.49
C THR A 289 3.38 8.72 5.99
N ILE A 290 4.08 7.69 5.54
CA ILE A 290 4.06 7.22 4.16
C ILE A 290 2.77 6.41 4.00
N PRO A 291 1.98 6.61 2.91
CA PRO A 291 0.73 5.88 2.70
C PRO A 291 1.00 4.41 2.35
N VAL A 292 1.59 3.68 3.28
CA VAL A 292 1.86 2.25 3.16
C VAL A 292 0.72 1.49 3.82
N THR A 293 0.04 0.64 3.06
CA THR A 293 -0.93 -0.30 3.61
C THR A 293 -0.19 -1.43 4.32
N LEU A 294 -0.36 -1.53 5.63
CA LEU A 294 0.28 -2.55 6.45
C LEU A 294 -0.43 -3.89 6.26
N THR A 295 0.19 -4.80 5.54
CA THR A 295 -0.27 -6.18 5.30
C THR A 295 0.40 -7.16 6.28
N LEU A 296 -0.08 -8.40 6.34
CA LEU A 296 0.57 -9.47 7.12
C LEU A 296 2.03 -9.68 6.67
N ALA A 297 2.27 -9.64 5.36
CA ALA A 297 3.62 -9.68 4.79
C ALA A 297 4.45 -8.45 5.19
N GLY A 298 3.82 -7.25 5.25
CA GLY A 298 4.47 -6.04 5.74
C GLY A 298 4.89 -6.13 7.21
N ILE A 299 4.05 -6.74 8.07
CA ILE A 299 4.42 -7.02 9.46
C ILE A 299 5.59 -8.00 9.53
N ALA A 300 5.60 -9.04 8.69
CA ALA A 300 6.73 -9.97 8.63
C ALA A 300 8.03 -9.25 8.20
N GLY A 301 7.95 -8.35 7.21
CA GLY A 301 9.06 -7.48 6.81
C GLY A 301 9.55 -6.57 7.95
N PHE A 302 8.63 -6.02 8.73
CA PHE A 302 8.96 -5.24 9.93
C PHE A 302 9.72 -6.08 10.97
N ILE A 303 9.22 -7.26 11.30
CA ILE A 303 9.88 -8.16 12.27
C ILE A 303 11.26 -8.60 11.75
N LEU A 304 11.38 -8.91 10.47
CA LEU A 304 12.66 -9.26 9.85
C LEU A 304 13.65 -8.09 9.92
N SER A 305 13.19 -6.86 9.68
CA SER A 305 14.04 -5.67 9.72
C SER A 305 14.57 -5.36 11.13
N ILE A 306 13.86 -5.75 12.20
CA ILE A 306 14.35 -5.71 13.59
C ILE A 306 15.61 -6.55 13.75
N GLY A 307 15.60 -7.80 13.23
CA GLY A 307 16.76 -8.67 13.26
C GLY A 307 17.98 -8.06 12.54
N MET A 308 17.76 -7.52 11.36
CA MET A 308 18.82 -6.85 10.59
C MET A 308 19.35 -5.56 11.26
N ALA A 309 18.49 -4.84 12.00
CA ALA A 309 18.92 -3.66 12.76
C ALA A 309 19.90 -4.01 13.88
N VAL A 310 19.71 -5.17 14.49
CA VAL A 310 20.60 -5.69 15.53
C VAL A 310 21.90 -6.22 14.94
N ASP A 311 21.86 -6.88 13.79
CA ASP A 311 23.04 -7.43 13.12
C ASP A 311 24.12 -6.37 12.84
N ALA A 312 23.70 -5.17 12.41
CA ALA A 312 24.61 -4.04 12.26
C ALA A 312 25.34 -3.68 13.57
N ASN A 313 24.62 -3.68 14.71
CA ASN A 313 25.21 -3.40 16.01
C ASN A 313 26.15 -4.53 16.46
N ILE A 314 25.78 -5.80 16.22
CA ILE A 314 26.61 -6.98 16.49
C ILE A 314 27.97 -6.83 15.76
N LEU A 315 27.91 -6.52 14.45
CA LEU A 315 29.13 -6.36 13.65
C LEU A 315 30.03 -5.25 14.20
N ILE A 316 29.44 -4.09 14.56
CA ILE A 316 30.18 -2.98 15.16
C ILE A 316 30.83 -3.39 16.50
N PHE A 317 30.10 -4.10 17.35
CA PHE A 317 30.61 -4.51 18.66
C PHE A 317 31.70 -5.57 18.55
N GLU A 318 31.58 -6.53 17.63
CA GLU A 318 32.66 -7.51 17.40
C GLU A 318 33.92 -6.84 16.88
N ARG A 319 33.80 -5.90 15.91
CA ARG A 319 34.96 -5.12 15.45
C ARG A 319 35.56 -4.27 16.57
N THR A 320 34.72 -3.70 17.44
CA THR A 320 35.22 -2.96 18.62
C THR A 320 35.97 -3.89 19.59
N LYS A 321 35.47 -5.12 19.82
CA LYS A 321 36.14 -6.12 20.66
C LYS A 321 37.48 -6.56 20.06
N GLU A 322 37.56 -6.75 18.72
CA GLU A 322 38.82 -7.03 18.02
C GLU A 322 39.87 -5.94 18.28
N GLU A 323 39.48 -4.68 18.15
CA GLU A 323 40.38 -3.53 18.41
C GLU A 323 40.83 -3.44 19.85
N LEU A 324 39.93 -3.82 20.80
CA LEU A 324 40.32 -3.90 22.23
C LEU A 324 41.28 -5.04 22.52
N ARG A 325 41.12 -6.20 21.87
CA ARG A 325 42.06 -7.32 21.96
C ARG A 325 43.42 -6.97 21.40
N GLU A 326 43.50 -6.09 20.40
CA GLU A 326 44.74 -5.53 19.89
C GLU A 326 45.43 -4.53 20.86
N GLY A 327 44.81 -4.25 22.01
CA GLY A 327 45.36 -3.35 23.02
C GLY A 327 45.11 -1.86 22.78
N ARG A 328 44.23 -1.50 21.84
CA ARG A 328 43.82 -0.11 21.63
C ARG A 328 43.01 0.43 22.80
N ASN A 329 43.14 1.73 23.07
CA ASN A 329 42.29 2.34 24.07
C ASN A 329 40.81 2.34 23.63
N LEU A 330 39.87 2.33 24.59
CA LEU A 330 38.45 2.16 24.36
C LEU A 330 37.87 3.18 23.38
N PHE A 331 38.25 4.45 23.47
CA PHE A 331 37.75 5.47 22.57
C PHE A 331 38.19 5.23 21.12
N THR A 332 39.44 4.85 20.90
CA THR A 332 39.99 4.51 19.58
C THR A 332 39.35 3.23 19.06
N ALA A 333 39.20 2.19 19.91
CA ALA A 333 38.59 0.93 19.55
C ALA A 333 37.13 1.10 19.08
N ILE A 334 36.34 1.93 19.76
CA ILE A 334 34.97 2.25 19.34
C ILE A 334 34.99 2.91 17.95
N ASN A 335 35.80 3.97 17.73
CA ASN A 335 35.85 4.64 16.44
C ASN A 335 36.29 3.69 15.31
N SER A 336 37.38 2.95 15.52
CA SER A 336 37.89 1.99 14.54
C SER A 336 36.88 0.88 14.26
N GLY A 337 36.19 0.38 15.28
CA GLY A 337 35.15 -0.63 15.14
C GLY A 337 33.99 -0.14 14.25
N PHE A 338 33.51 1.10 14.48
CA PHE A 338 32.47 1.70 13.61
C PHE A 338 32.99 1.90 12.17
N ASP A 339 34.20 2.41 11.98
CA ASP A 339 34.73 2.72 10.66
C ASP A 339 34.99 1.42 9.85
N ARG A 340 35.50 0.35 10.48
CA ARG A 340 35.70 -0.96 9.84
C ARG A 340 34.39 -1.68 9.54
N ALA A 341 33.40 -1.57 10.44
CA ALA A 341 32.09 -2.20 10.23
C ALA A 341 31.27 -1.49 9.14
N PHE A 342 31.48 -0.18 8.95
CA PHE A 342 30.66 0.65 8.07
C PHE A 342 30.56 0.10 6.65
N THR A 343 31.68 -0.26 6.02
CA THR A 343 31.70 -0.77 4.63
C THR A 343 30.87 -2.05 4.50
N SER A 344 31.06 -3.00 5.42
CA SER A 344 30.32 -4.27 5.40
C SER A 344 28.81 -4.05 5.63
N ILE A 345 28.44 -3.16 6.56
CA ILE A 345 27.04 -2.80 6.84
C ILE A 345 26.42 -2.12 5.62
N PHE A 346 27.14 -1.18 5.00
CA PHE A 346 26.65 -0.46 3.83
C PHE A 346 26.43 -1.43 2.64
N ASP A 347 27.39 -2.27 2.33
CA ASP A 347 27.35 -3.19 1.18
C ASP A 347 26.20 -4.22 1.34
N SER A 348 26.07 -4.81 2.53
CA SER A 348 24.99 -5.76 2.86
C SER A 348 23.62 -5.12 2.74
N ASN A 349 23.44 -3.93 3.33
CA ASN A 349 22.17 -3.21 3.28
C ASN A 349 21.83 -2.71 1.88
N MET A 350 22.84 -2.28 1.08
CA MET A 350 22.63 -1.87 -0.30
C MET A 350 22.12 -3.03 -1.16
N THR A 351 22.66 -4.24 -0.98
CA THR A 351 22.18 -5.45 -1.65
C THR A 351 20.71 -5.72 -1.32
N THR A 352 20.34 -5.57 -0.05
CA THR A 352 18.93 -5.72 0.38
C THR A 352 18.03 -4.65 -0.24
N ILE A 353 18.45 -3.38 -0.28
CA ILE A 353 17.69 -2.29 -0.89
C ILE A 353 17.48 -2.52 -2.39
N ILE A 354 18.52 -2.98 -3.11
CA ILE A 354 18.40 -3.34 -4.54
C ILE A 354 17.35 -4.44 -4.72
N THR A 355 17.42 -5.50 -3.93
CA THR A 355 16.46 -6.61 -3.98
C THR A 355 15.03 -6.11 -3.68
N CYS A 356 14.85 -5.30 -2.64
CA CYS A 356 13.56 -4.70 -2.32
C CYS A 356 13.04 -3.80 -3.45
N THR A 357 13.91 -3.05 -4.12
CA THR A 357 13.53 -2.20 -5.25
C THR A 357 13.00 -3.06 -6.42
N ILE A 358 13.67 -4.14 -6.75
CA ILE A 358 13.24 -5.08 -7.79
C ILE A 358 11.88 -5.70 -7.41
N LEU A 359 11.72 -6.17 -6.18
CA LEU A 359 10.47 -6.73 -5.68
C LEU A 359 9.33 -5.70 -5.68
N TYR A 360 9.62 -4.44 -5.39
CA TYR A 360 8.63 -3.37 -5.43
C TYR A 360 8.17 -3.04 -6.84
N LEU A 361 9.07 -3.02 -7.82
CA LEU A 361 8.75 -2.72 -9.21
C LEU A 361 8.00 -3.87 -9.91
N LEU A 362 8.43 -5.10 -9.67
CA LEU A 362 7.93 -6.29 -10.39
C LEU A 362 6.91 -7.13 -9.58
N GLY A 363 6.79 -6.89 -8.27
CA GLY A 363 5.96 -7.68 -7.38
C GLY A 363 4.46 -7.36 -7.45
N THR A 364 3.65 -8.26 -6.90
CA THR A 364 2.22 -8.04 -6.65
C THR A 364 2.00 -7.15 -5.41
N SER A 365 0.76 -6.70 -5.16
CA SER A 365 0.39 -5.82 -4.04
C SER A 365 0.99 -6.28 -2.69
N VAL A 366 0.86 -7.56 -2.34
CA VAL A 366 1.39 -8.15 -1.09
C VAL A 366 2.91 -8.07 -1.03
N VAL A 367 3.59 -8.43 -2.14
CA VAL A 367 5.05 -8.41 -2.24
C VAL A 367 5.58 -6.98 -2.23
N LYS A 368 4.88 -6.03 -2.85
CA LYS A 368 5.22 -4.60 -2.80
C LYS A 368 5.17 -4.05 -1.37
N GLY A 369 4.14 -4.41 -0.61
CA GLY A 369 4.03 -4.03 0.81
C GLY A 369 5.20 -4.55 1.64
N PHE A 370 5.56 -5.84 1.50
CA PHE A 370 6.72 -6.44 2.14
C PHE A 370 8.02 -5.73 1.75
N ALA A 371 8.26 -5.57 0.45
CA ALA A 371 9.49 -4.95 -0.07
C ALA A 371 9.67 -3.51 0.41
N LEU A 372 8.60 -2.72 0.41
CA LEU A 372 8.64 -1.34 0.87
C LEU A 372 8.90 -1.23 2.38
N THR A 373 8.22 -2.03 3.20
CA THR A 373 8.43 -2.04 4.65
C THR A 373 9.84 -2.49 5.01
N LEU A 374 10.38 -3.49 4.30
CA LEU A 374 11.73 -3.97 4.49
C LEU A 374 12.77 -2.91 4.08
N ALA A 375 12.60 -2.27 2.92
CA ALA A 375 13.52 -1.22 2.44
C ALA A 375 13.59 -0.03 3.41
N ILE A 376 12.44 0.47 3.88
CA ILE A 376 12.39 1.53 4.88
C ILE A 376 13.04 1.07 6.18
N GLY A 377 12.79 -0.18 6.62
CA GLY A 377 13.40 -0.78 7.79
C GLY A 377 14.92 -0.79 7.71
N VAL A 378 15.49 -1.19 6.57
CA VAL A 378 16.94 -1.21 6.32
C VAL A 378 17.55 0.20 6.38
N ILE A 379 16.91 1.19 5.76
CA ILE A 379 17.39 2.59 5.78
C ILE A 379 17.41 3.13 7.22
N VAL A 380 16.33 2.90 7.97
CA VAL A 380 16.23 3.35 9.37
C VAL A 380 17.20 2.58 10.27
N SER A 381 17.46 1.29 10.01
CA SER A 381 18.43 0.50 10.77
C SER A 381 19.86 1.02 10.60
N MET A 382 20.25 1.39 9.37
CA MET A 382 21.54 2.03 9.12
C MET A 382 21.66 3.35 9.89
N PHE A 383 20.63 4.18 9.84
CA PHE A 383 20.61 5.43 10.63
C PHE A 383 20.74 5.13 12.13
N SER A 384 20.00 4.16 12.66
CA SER A 384 20.03 3.79 14.07
C SER A 384 21.41 3.28 14.50
N ALA A 385 22.00 2.34 13.77
CA ALA A 385 23.30 1.77 14.11
C ALA A 385 24.43 2.82 13.99
N ILE A 386 24.48 3.57 12.89
CA ILE A 386 25.59 4.48 12.60
C ILE A 386 25.48 5.79 13.41
N THR A 387 24.25 6.26 13.66
CA THR A 387 24.03 7.57 14.30
C THR A 387 23.66 7.43 15.77
N VAL A 388 22.58 6.66 16.05
CA VAL A 388 22.05 6.56 17.42
C VAL A 388 23.01 5.78 18.30
N THR A 389 23.36 4.54 17.91
CA THR A 389 24.28 3.69 18.71
C THR A 389 25.63 4.35 18.86
N LYS A 390 26.24 4.91 17.81
CA LYS A 390 27.52 5.61 17.87
C LYS A 390 27.50 6.78 18.86
N ASN A 391 26.43 7.57 18.83
CA ASN A 391 26.30 8.73 19.72
C ASN A 391 26.17 8.29 21.19
N PHE A 392 25.34 7.29 21.49
CA PHE A 392 25.20 6.77 22.84
C PHE A 392 26.48 6.10 23.36
N MET A 393 27.16 5.31 22.52
CA MET A 393 28.47 4.74 22.86
C MET A 393 29.48 5.84 23.25
N HIS A 394 29.52 6.93 22.49
CA HIS A 394 30.40 8.04 22.78
C HIS A 394 29.98 8.88 24.01
N LEU A 395 28.68 8.97 24.32
CA LEU A 395 28.22 9.65 25.53
C LEU A 395 28.59 8.86 26.79
N ILE A 396 28.36 7.55 26.77
CA ILE A 396 28.57 6.69 27.94
C ILE A 396 30.06 6.44 28.17
N PHE A 397 30.81 6.08 27.13
CA PHE A 397 32.20 5.71 27.24
C PHE A 397 33.19 6.88 27.01
N GLY A 398 32.71 8.01 26.51
CA GLY A 398 33.52 9.20 26.22
C GLY A 398 33.91 10.05 27.46
N THR A 399 33.18 9.88 28.56
CA THR A 399 33.46 10.60 29.84
C THR A 399 34.63 10.04 30.63
N GLY A 400 35.11 8.85 30.27
CA GLY A 400 36.32 8.24 30.84
C GLY A 400 36.14 7.54 32.19
N GLU A 401 34.93 7.55 32.77
CA GLU A 401 34.64 6.87 34.05
C GLU A 401 34.40 5.37 33.87
N LEU A 402 33.85 4.93 32.75
CA LEU A 402 33.56 3.56 32.42
C LEU A 402 34.60 2.97 31.43
N LYS A 403 35.82 2.71 31.91
CA LYS A 403 36.94 2.18 31.09
C LYS A 403 37.18 0.68 31.23
N HIS A 404 36.32 -0.06 31.94
CA HIS A 404 36.58 -1.45 32.24
C HIS A 404 36.23 -2.35 31.03
N PRO A 405 37.18 -3.14 30.49
CA PRO A 405 36.94 -4.03 29.35
C PRO A 405 35.83 -5.09 29.59
N ALA A 406 35.63 -5.47 30.85
CA ALA A 406 34.53 -6.37 31.25
C ALA A 406 33.14 -5.83 30.89
N LEU A 407 32.98 -4.53 30.68
CA LEU A 407 31.72 -3.93 30.20
C LEU A 407 31.38 -4.35 28.75
N PHE A 408 32.39 -4.79 28.00
CA PHE A 408 32.26 -5.34 26.63
C PHE A 408 32.24 -6.88 26.62
N GLY A 409 32.18 -7.53 27.78
CA GLY A 409 32.26 -8.99 27.91
C GLY A 409 33.68 -9.55 27.68
N LEU A 410 34.70 -8.72 27.70
CA LEU A 410 36.09 -9.13 27.54
C LEU A 410 36.74 -9.36 28.92
N ARG A 411 37.52 -10.42 29.06
CA ARG A 411 38.37 -10.65 30.22
C ARG A 411 39.67 -9.83 30.12
N LYS A 412 40.25 -9.49 31.25
CA LYS A 412 41.50 -8.65 31.24
C LYS A 412 42.65 -9.39 30.56
N ASP A 413 42.70 -10.69 30.61
CA ASP A 413 43.69 -11.56 30.00
C ASP A 413 43.57 -11.66 28.47
N GLU A 414 42.43 -11.26 27.91
CA GLU A 414 42.18 -11.27 26.43
C GLU A 414 42.74 -9.98 25.74
N ILE A 415 43.11 -8.96 26.51
CA ILE A 415 43.56 -7.67 26.00
C ILE A 415 45.07 -7.73 25.72
N GLY A 416 45.48 -7.41 24.49
CA GLY A 416 46.87 -7.42 24.07
C GLY A 416 47.41 -8.77 23.61
N GLN A 417 46.64 -9.88 23.76
CA GLN A 417 47.13 -11.22 23.37
C GLN A 417 47.41 -11.35 21.87
N SER A 418 46.66 -10.66 21.02
CA SER A 418 46.93 -10.67 19.58
C SER A 418 48.22 -9.94 19.21
N TYR A 419 48.60 -8.96 19.98
CA TYR A 419 49.87 -8.24 19.79
C TYR A 419 51.04 -9.12 20.22
N GLU A 420 50.99 -9.74 21.41
CA GLU A 420 52.01 -10.71 21.88
C GLU A 420 52.13 -11.93 20.99
N ALA A 421 50.97 -12.51 20.53
CA ALA A 421 51.00 -13.65 19.60
C ALA A 421 51.57 -13.25 18.23
N SER A 422 51.35 -12.02 17.75
CA SER A 422 51.93 -11.53 16.47
C SER A 422 53.40 -11.18 16.59
N GLU A 423 53.82 -10.64 17.73
CA GLU A 423 55.26 -10.42 18.01
C GLU A 423 56.02 -11.75 18.17
N THR A 424 55.48 -12.67 18.94
CA THR A 424 56.07 -14.01 19.10
C THR A 424 56.16 -14.75 17.76
N LYS A 425 55.18 -14.60 16.84
CA LYS A 425 55.21 -15.14 15.49
C LYS A 425 56.25 -14.43 14.61
N ARG A 426 56.39 -13.11 14.74
CA ARG A 426 57.41 -12.34 14.02
C ARG A 426 58.81 -12.60 14.56
N GLU A 427 58.97 -12.78 15.85
CA GLU A 427 60.26 -13.19 16.46
C GLU A 427 60.61 -14.61 16.03
N LYS A 428 59.68 -15.60 16.10
CA LYS A 428 59.93 -16.96 15.60
C LYS A 428 60.32 -16.97 14.12
N ALA A 429 59.63 -16.20 13.28
CA ALA A 429 59.98 -16.05 11.87
C ALA A 429 61.34 -15.37 11.67
N ARG A 430 61.71 -14.44 12.53
CA ARG A 430 62.99 -13.72 12.48
C ARG A 430 64.18 -14.60 12.93
N PHE A 431 63.95 -15.57 13.79
CA PHE A 431 64.93 -16.52 14.30
C PHE A 431 64.92 -17.88 13.59
N GLY A 432 64.10 -18.04 12.52
CA GLY A 432 64.09 -19.27 11.71
C GLY A 432 63.49 -20.47 12.46
N ILE A 433 62.71 -20.29 13.53
CA ILE A 433 62.06 -21.35 14.32
C ILE A 433 60.61 -21.46 13.78
N LEU A 434 60.47 -21.82 12.53
CA LEU A 434 59.22 -22.32 11.97
C LEU A 434 59.44 -23.80 11.63
N ASP A 435 58.85 -24.72 12.44
CA ASP A 435 58.56 -26.08 12.06
C ASP A 435 57.38 -26.13 11.09
#